data_05aef18863494549e40579fb504d4ef7
#
_entry.id   05aef18863494549e40579fb504d4ef7
#
_cell.length_a   1.000
_cell.length_b   1.000
_cell.length_c   1.000
_cell.angle_alpha   90.00
_cell.angle_beta   90.00
_cell.angle_gamma   90.00
#
_symmetry.space_group_name_H-M   'P 1'
#
loop_
_entity.id
_entity.type
_entity.pdbx_description
1 polymer ?
#
loop_
_entity_poly.entity_id
_entity_poly.type
_entity_poly.pdbx_seq_one_letter_code
_entity_poly.pdbx_strand_id
1 'polypeptide(L)'
;RESYSHKYVDGFLSSRCDGITYQVREKSFYENESFKNSELSFNHYSNILEKVHAKGKQLGIALADENLIDEFEKIGVDFYKVLSWDLINYKFIDKLLKTDKPIYVSTGMSSIEEIIDFCKKYDGNKNITLIHTQLSFDVEDVHLKAISYLKELSSFPVGFLSHCKNPMVIYSSVSFEPSDIFIYVTADEEKKHPSPVLYGKKPE
;
A
#
# COMPACT_ATOMS: atom_id res chain seq x y z
N ARG A 1 -14.62 -10.58 -1.16
CA ARG A 1 -15.02 -11.93 -1.65
C ARG A 1 -13.98 -12.38 -2.68
N GLU A 2 -13.54 -13.62 -2.58
CA GLU A 2 -12.52 -14.19 -3.47
C GLU A 2 -12.89 -14.09 -4.96
N SER A 3 -14.15 -14.35 -5.30
CA SER A 3 -14.65 -14.21 -6.69
C SER A 3 -14.52 -12.80 -7.25
N TYR A 4 -14.52 -11.79 -6.38
CA TYR A 4 -14.33 -10.40 -6.79
C TYR A 4 -12.84 -10.08 -6.94
N SER A 5 -12.01 -10.63 -6.05
CA SER A 5 -10.56 -10.51 -6.12
C SER A 5 -9.99 -11.02 -7.44
N HIS A 6 -10.48 -12.11 -7.99
CA HIS A 6 -10.03 -12.64 -9.29
C HIS A 6 -10.14 -11.63 -10.43
N LYS A 7 -11.20 -10.81 -10.48
CA LYS A 7 -11.37 -9.77 -11.50
C LYS A 7 -10.27 -8.70 -11.43
N TYR A 8 -9.87 -8.33 -10.20
CA TYR A 8 -8.75 -7.39 -10.02
C TYR A 8 -7.43 -7.99 -10.47
N VAL A 9 -7.20 -9.24 -10.10
CA VAL A 9 -5.96 -9.95 -10.48
C VAL A 9 -5.87 -10.09 -12.00
N ASP A 10 -6.93 -10.49 -12.68
CA ASP A 10 -6.93 -10.65 -14.14
C ASP A 10 -6.64 -9.31 -14.86
N GLY A 11 -7.27 -8.22 -14.39
CA GLY A 11 -6.98 -6.88 -14.89
C GLY A 11 -5.55 -6.45 -14.60
N PHE A 12 -5.06 -6.68 -13.38
CA PHE A 12 -3.67 -6.39 -13.01
C PHE A 12 -2.66 -7.18 -13.84
N LEU A 13 -2.87 -8.48 -14.06
CA LEU A 13 -1.94 -9.33 -14.82
C LEU A 13 -1.78 -8.90 -16.27
N SER A 14 -2.80 -8.25 -16.85
CA SER A 14 -2.75 -7.68 -18.21
C SER A 14 -2.24 -6.23 -18.24
N SER A 15 -2.13 -5.56 -17.11
CA SER A 15 -1.65 -4.18 -17.01
C SER A 15 -0.12 -4.08 -17.05
N ARG A 16 0.40 -2.84 -17.10
CA ARG A 16 1.83 -2.54 -16.98
C ARG A 16 2.31 -2.35 -15.53
N CYS A 17 1.43 -2.50 -14.54
CA CYS A 17 1.81 -2.37 -13.13
C CYS A 17 2.75 -3.50 -12.72
N ASP A 18 3.74 -3.19 -11.89
CA ASP A 18 4.78 -4.14 -11.44
C ASP A 18 4.30 -4.99 -10.27
N GLY A 19 3.43 -4.44 -9.41
CA GLY A 19 2.94 -5.10 -8.22
C GLY A 19 1.48 -4.83 -7.92
N ILE A 20 0.86 -5.75 -7.18
CA ILE A 20 -0.47 -5.60 -6.60
C ILE A 20 -0.39 -5.68 -5.09
N THR A 21 -1.16 -4.85 -4.38
CA THR A 21 -1.18 -4.83 -2.92
C THR A 21 -2.59 -5.08 -2.41
N TYR A 22 -2.71 -6.02 -1.47
CA TYR A 22 -3.95 -6.24 -0.72
C TYR A 22 -3.84 -5.62 0.67
N GLN A 23 -4.88 -4.90 1.07
CA GLN A 23 -5.01 -4.45 2.45
C GLN A 23 -5.65 -5.55 3.30
N VAL A 24 -4.94 -5.95 4.36
CA VAL A 24 -5.38 -6.95 5.34
C VAL A 24 -5.56 -6.28 6.67
N ARG A 25 -6.78 -6.33 7.19
CA ARG A 25 -7.17 -5.71 8.46
C ARG A 25 -7.11 -6.73 9.60
N GLU A 26 -7.17 -6.21 10.79
CA GLU A 26 -7.34 -6.98 12.02
C GLU A 26 -8.69 -7.74 12.03
N LYS A 27 -8.75 -8.86 12.75
CA LYS A 27 -9.93 -9.74 12.78
C LYS A 27 -11.22 -9.01 13.20
N SER A 28 -11.14 -8.10 14.16
CA SER A 28 -12.28 -7.30 14.61
C SER A 28 -12.91 -6.45 13.51
N PHE A 29 -12.14 -6.02 12.51
CA PHE A 29 -12.68 -5.33 11.34
C PHE A 29 -13.64 -6.20 10.55
N TYR A 30 -13.31 -7.48 10.36
CA TYR A 30 -14.14 -8.44 9.61
C TYR A 30 -15.34 -8.97 10.41
N GLU A 31 -15.39 -8.73 11.72
CA GLU A 31 -16.57 -9.02 12.57
C GLU A 31 -17.70 -8.00 12.33
N ASN A 32 -17.41 -6.84 11.74
CA ASN A 32 -18.42 -5.87 11.35
C ASN A 32 -19.24 -6.38 10.17
N GLU A 33 -20.57 -6.31 10.26
CA GLU A 33 -21.51 -6.82 9.25
C GLU A 33 -21.26 -6.25 7.84
N SER A 34 -20.77 -5.01 7.74
CA SER A 34 -20.43 -4.38 6.44
C SER A 34 -19.24 -5.03 5.76
N PHE A 35 -18.33 -5.66 6.52
CA PHE A 35 -17.05 -6.19 6.04
C PHE A 35 -16.88 -7.70 6.21
N LYS A 36 -17.82 -8.37 6.89
CA LYS A 36 -17.80 -9.80 7.26
C LYS A 36 -17.43 -10.76 6.11
N ASN A 37 -17.73 -10.39 4.87
CA ASN A 37 -17.44 -11.22 3.70
C ASN A 37 -16.29 -10.66 2.83
N SER A 38 -15.48 -9.74 3.36
CA SER A 38 -14.34 -9.16 2.65
C SER A 38 -13.00 -9.79 3.01
N GLU A 39 -12.94 -10.57 4.08
CA GLU A 39 -11.78 -11.37 4.43
C GLU A 39 -11.49 -12.42 3.34
N LEU A 40 -10.22 -12.55 2.98
CA LEU A 40 -9.74 -13.54 2.02
C LEU A 40 -8.94 -14.61 2.76
N SER A 41 -9.02 -15.85 2.29
CA SER A 41 -8.25 -16.96 2.87
C SER A 41 -6.76 -16.86 2.52
N PHE A 42 -5.89 -17.41 3.37
CA PHE A 42 -4.46 -17.51 3.06
C PHE A 42 -4.20 -18.33 1.79
N ASN A 43 -5.01 -19.37 1.56
CA ASN A 43 -4.93 -20.16 0.35
C ASN A 43 -5.24 -19.34 -0.91
N HIS A 44 -6.15 -18.37 -0.79
CA HIS A 44 -6.43 -17.44 -1.88
C HIS A 44 -5.23 -16.54 -2.21
N TYR A 45 -4.55 -16.00 -1.19
CA TYR A 45 -3.31 -15.21 -1.39
C TYR A 45 -2.21 -16.04 -2.04
N SER A 46 -2.02 -17.30 -1.62
CA SER A 46 -1.06 -18.23 -2.22
C SER A 46 -1.34 -18.45 -3.71
N ASN A 47 -2.60 -18.70 -4.07
CA ASN A 47 -3.00 -18.87 -5.47
C ASN A 47 -2.80 -17.60 -6.32
N ILE A 48 -2.98 -16.41 -5.71
CA ILE A 48 -2.71 -15.15 -6.39
C ILE A 48 -1.21 -14.98 -6.61
N LEU A 49 -0.39 -15.27 -5.59
CA LEU A 49 1.06 -15.16 -5.68
C LEU A 49 1.61 -15.98 -6.85
N GLU A 50 1.18 -17.23 -6.99
CA GLU A 50 1.58 -18.10 -8.11
C GLU A 50 1.28 -17.44 -9.48
N LYS A 51 0.08 -16.89 -9.65
CA LYS A 51 -0.31 -16.20 -10.88
C LYS A 51 0.51 -14.94 -11.14
N VAL A 52 0.77 -14.17 -10.10
CA VAL A 52 1.51 -12.91 -10.14
C VAL A 52 2.97 -13.20 -10.51
N HIS A 53 3.60 -14.17 -9.84
CA HIS A 53 4.97 -14.60 -10.12
C HIS A 53 5.12 -15.21 -11.52
N ALA A 54 4.14 -15.95 -12.02
CA ALA A 54 4.14 -16.48 -13.39
C ALA A 54 4.19 -15.38 -14.48
N LYS A 55 3.87 -14.12 -14.10
CA LYS A 55 3.98 -12.93 -14.96
C LYS A 55 5.16 -12.03 -14.64
N GLY A 56 6.07 -12.47 -13.74
CA GLY A 56 7.21 -11.67 -13.28
C GLY A 56 6.82 -10.43 -12.50
N LYS A 57 5.65 -10.45 -11.84
CA LYS A 57 5.12 -9.34 -11.05
C LYS A 57 5.18 -9.65 -9.56
N GLN A 58 4.83 -8.67 -8.70
CA GLN A 58 4.95 -8.74 -7.25
C GLN A 58 3.60 -8.68 -6.53
N LEU A 59 3.49 -9.43 -5.42
CA LEU A 59 2.37 -9.38 -4.49
C LEU A 59 2.82 -8.79 -3.16
N GLY A 60 2.21 -7.68 -2.75
CA GLY A 60 2.43 -7.06 -1.46
C GLY A 60 1.22 -7.09 -0.55
N ILE A 61 1.47 -6.94 0.74
CA ILE A 61 0.41 -6.87 1.76
C ILE A 61 0.52 -5.57 2.55
N ALA A 62 -0.54 -4.77 2.51
CA ALA A 62 -0.75 -3.65 3.42
C ALA A 62 -1.40 -4.19 4.70
N LEU A 63 -0.57 -4.49 5.69
CA LEU A 63 -0.95 -5.25 6.87
C LEU A 63 -1.28 -4.32 8.05
N ALA A 64 -2.39 -4.59 8.74
CA ALA A 64 -2.79 -3.89 9.97
C ALA A 64 -2.67 -4.77 11.23
N ASP A 65 -2.42 -6.08 11.08
CA ASP A 65 -2.26 -7.01 12.20
C ASP A 65 -0.89 -7.67 12.19
N GLU A 66 -0.04 -7.29 13.14
CA GLU A 66 1.33 -7.81 13.28
C GLU A 66 1.41 -9.33 13.51
N ASN A 67 0.33 -9.96 13.97
CA ASN A 67 0.29 -11.40 14.24
C ASN A 67 0.20 -12.23 12.96
N LEU A 68 -0.14 -11.61 11.82
CA LEU A 68 -0.26 -12.28 10.55
C LEU A 68 1.03 -12.28 9.70
N ILE A 69 2.10 -11.64 10.18
CA ILE A 69 3.39 -11.58 9.46
C ILE A 69 3.88 -12.98 9.12
N ASP A 70 3.93 -13.87 10.11
CA ASP A 70 4.47 -15.24 9.92
C ASP A 70 3.66 -16.05 8.88
N GLU A 71 2.36 -15.84 8.81
CA GLU A 71 1.51 -16.51 7.81
C GLU A 71 1.80 -15.99 6.40
N PHE A 72 1.97 -14.66 6.23
CA PHE A 72 2.34 -14.10 4.94
C PHE A 72 3.78 -14.42 4.53
N GLU A 73 4.70 -14.59 5.50
CA GLU A 73 6.04 -15.10 5.22
C GLU A 73 6.01 -16.54 4.70
N LYS A 74 5.15 -17.42 5.25
CA LYS A 74 4.97 -18.80 4.74
C LYS A 74 4.42 -18.81 3.30
N ILE A 75 3.56 -17.85 2.96
CA ILE A 75 3.06 -17.67 1.58
C ILE A 75 4.19 -17.20 0.66
N GLY A 76 5.10 -16.37 1.16
CA GLY A 76 6.22 -15.83 0.40
C GLY A 76 5.90 -14.54 -0.35
N VAL A 77 5.07 -13.66 0.22
CA VAL A 77 4.77 -12.33 -0.35
C VAL A 77 6.05 -11.51 -0.58
N ASP A 78 6.04 -10.61 -1.53
CA ASP A 78 7.27 -9.94 -1.99
C ASP A 78 7.61 -8.70 -1.17
N PHE A 79 6.63 -7.98 -0.64
CA PHE A 79 6.83 -6.75 0.13
C PHE A 79 5.67 -6.47 1.08
N TYR A 80 5.92 -5.58 2.05
CA TYR A 80 4.89 -5.10 2.97
C TYR A 80 4.65 -3.60 2.82
N LYS A 81 3.43 -3.19 3.15
CA LYS A 81 3.07 -1.77 3.26
C LYS A 81 2.53 -1.48 4.66
N VAL A 82 3.13 -0.50 5.33
CA VAL A 82 2.67 0.03 6.62
C VAL A 82 1.65 1.13 6.33
N LEU A 83 0.50 1.03 6.99
CA LEU A 83 -0.59 1.97 6.82
C LEU A 83 -0.29 3.30 7.53
N SER A 84 -0.95 4.39 7.11
CA SER A 84 -0.62 5.74 7.57
C SER A 84 -0.70 5.95 9.10
N TRP A 85 -1.54 5.20 9.78
CA TRP A 85 -1.68 5.26 11.25
C TRP A 85 -0.65 4.45 12.03
N ASP A 86 0.18 3.64 11.35
CA ASP A 86 1.16 2.74 11.97
C ASP A 86 2.61 3.23 11.84
N LEU A 87 2.87 4.46 11.35
CA LEU A 87 4.23 4.99 11.21
C LEU A 87 4.98 5.00 12.55
N ILE A 88 4.31 5.30 13.65
CA ILE A 88 4.90 5.31 15.00
C ILE A 88 4.80 3.95 15.72
N ASN A 89 4.23 2.95 15.08
CA ASN A 89 4.18 1.58 15.62
C ASN A 89 5.52 0.87 15.40
N TYR A 90 6.56 1.35 16.07
CA TYR A 90 7.93 0.85 15.91
C TYR A 90 8.06 -0.64 16.15
N LYS A 91 7.28 -1.21 17.09
CA LYS A 91 7.28 -2.65 17.35
C LYS A 91 6.86 -3.45 16.12
N PHE A 92 5.83 -3.01 15.44
CA PHE A 92 5.35 -3.63 14.20
C PHE A 92 6.38 -3.49 13.07
N ILE A 93 6.94 -2.29 12.89
CA ILE A 93 7.96 -2.02 11.88
C ILE A 93 9.22 -2.85 12.13
N ASP A 94 9.69 -2.94 13.38
CA ASP A 94 10.84 -3.76 13.76
C ASP A 94 10.60 -5.26 13.47
N LYS A 95 9.35 -5.75 13.57
CA LYS A 95 8.99 -7.11 13.16
C LYS A 95 9.05 -7.28 11.64
N LEU A 96 8.48 -6.32 10.89
CA LEU A 96 8.54 -6.36 9.42
C LEU A 96 9.97 -6.33 8.90
N LEU A 97 10.85 -5.52 9.51
CA LEU A 97 12.25 -5.44 9.11
C LEU A 97 13.02 -6.77 9.28
N LYS A 98 12.57 -7.64 10.18
CA LYS A 98 13.17 -8.99 10.35
C LYS A 98 12.86 -9.92 9.18
N THR A 99 11.89 -9.61 8.33
CA THR A 99 11.59 -10.38 7.12
C THR A 99 12.59 -10.15 5.99
N ASP A 100 13.43 -9.12 6.12
CA ASP A 100 14.40 -8.65 5.12
C ASP A 100 13.77 -8.28 3.76
N LYS A 101 12.47 -8.00 3.74
CA LYS A 101 11.71 -7.59 2.55
C LYS A 101 11.55 -6.08 2.45
N PRO A 102 11.28 -5.54 1.25
CA PRO A 102 10.93 -4.14 1.07
C PRO A 102 9.69 -3.75 1.89
N ILE A 103 9.74 -2.61 2.56
CA ILE A 103 8.69 -2.07 3.39
C ILE A 103 8.36 -0.65 2.94
N TYR A 104 7.11 -0.44 2.52
CA TYR A 104 6.59 0.87 2.13
C TYR A 104 5.84 1.50 3.29
N VAL A 105 6.33 2.61 3.84
CA VAL A 105 5.79 3.23 5.04
C VAL A 105 5.05 4.52 4.70
N SER A 106 3.73 4.52 4.88
CA SER A 106 2.87 5.67 4.57
C SER A 106 2.92 6.73 5.66
N THR A 107 3.02 8.02 5.25
CA THR A 107 3.18 9.17 6.17
C THR A 107 1.90 9.99 6.39
N GLY A 108 0.78 9.60 5.80
CA GLY A 108 -0.41 10.45 5.64
C GLY A 108 -1.19 10.82 6.92
N MET A 109 -0.90 10.19 8.06
CA MET A 109 -1.54 10.51 9.35
C MET A 109 -0.52 10.92 10.42
N SER A 110 0.69 11.23 10.01
CA SER A 110 1.77 11.54 10.95
C SER A 110 2.14 13.01 10.89
N SER A 111 2.54 13.56 12.04
CA SER A 111 3.15 14.89 12.11
C SER A 111 4.55 14.89 11.51
N ILE A 112 5.06 16.07 11.21
CA ILE A 112 6.43 16.16 10.68
C ILE A 112 7.47 15.71 11.70
N GLU A 113 7.23 15.93 12.98
CA GLU A 113 8.11 15.51 14.07
C GLU A 113 8.15 13.97 14.16
N GLU A 114 7.01 13.29 14.04
CA GLU A 114 6.94 11.83 14.00
C GLU A 114 7.69 11.25 12.81
N ILE A 115 7.58 11.89 11.64
CA ILE A 115 8.31 11.48 10.43
C ILE A 115 9.82 11.68 10.62
N ILE A 116 10.24 12.81 11.20
CA ILE A 116 11.65 13.09 11.50
C ILE A 116 12.22 12.04 12.47
N ASP A 117 11.48 11.71 13.53
CA ASP A 117 11.93 10.74 14.52
C ASP A 117 11.98 9.32 13.93
N PHE A 118 11.03 8.96 13.08
CA PHE A 118 11.06 7.74 12.29
C PHE A 118 12.32 7.68 11.41
N CYS A 119 12.60 8.74 10.66
CA CYS A 119 13.76 8.81 9.78
C CYS A 119 15.07 8.66 10.55
N LYS A 120 15.21 9.33 11.70
CA LYS A 120 16.40 9.20 12.57
C LYS A 120 16.56 7.77 13.10
N LYS A 121 15.45 7.14 13.53
CA LYS A 121 15.48 5.80 14.12
C LYS A 121 15.95 4.74 13.13
N TYR A 122 15.54 4.85 11.88
CA TYR A 122 15.80 3.85 10.85
C TYR A 122 16.81 4.29 9.78
N ASP A 123 17.54 5.38 10.02
CA ASP A 123 18.50 5.92 9.06
C ASP A 123 19.43 4.84 8.49
N GLY A 124 19.64 4.89 7.19
CA GLY A 124 20.48 3.95 6.46
C GLY A 124 19.84 2.55 6.23
N ASN A 125 18.62 2.29 6.68
CA ASN A 125 17.93 1.04 6.37
C ASN A 125 17.51 1.00 4.91
N LYS A 126 17.99 0.01 4.16
CA LYS A 126 17.79 -0.09 2.69
C LYS A 126 16.45 -0.69 2.29
N ASN A 127 15.74 -1.31 3.23
CA ASN A 127 14.45 -1.96 2.97
C ASN A 127 13.27 -1.01 3.13
N ILE A 128 13.48 0.22 3.59
CA ILE A 128 12.41 1.20 3.81
C ILE A 128 12.30 2.15 2.62
N THR A 129 11.07 2.33 2.15
CA THR A 129 10.65 3.41 1.26
C THR A 129 9.54 4.20 1.95
N LEU A 130 9.68 5.52 2.07
CA LEU A 130 8.59 6.38 2.55
C LEU A 130 7.57 6.60 1.45
N ILE A 131 6.28 6.63 1.80
CA ILE A 131 5.20 6.93 0.86
C ILE A 131 4.50 8.21 1.29
N HIS A 132 4.71 9.29 0.52
CA HIS A 132 3.87 10.46 0.68
C HIS A 132 2.44 10.10 0.27
N THR A 133 1.50 10.31 1.18
CA THR A 133 0.07 10.13 0.91
C THR A 133 -0.75 11.14 1.69
N GLN A 134 -1.89 11.51 1.14
CA GLN A 134 -2.92 12.30 1.80
C GLN A 134 -4.23 11.52 1.79
N LEU A 135 -4.94 11.53 2.91
CA LEU A 135 -6.22 10.83 3.04
C LEU A 135 -7.41 11.64 2.49
N SER A 136 -7.18 12.90 2.13
CA SER A 136 -8.16 13.74 1.45
C SER A 136 -8.36 13.29 0.00
N PHE A 137 -9.56 13.58 -0.53
CA PHE A 137 -9.93 13.34 -1.93
C PHE A 137 -9.77 14.58 -2.80
N ASP A 138 -9.51 15.73 -2.19
CA ASP A 138 -9.42 17.02 -2.85
C ASP A 138 -8.03 17.29 -3.40
N VAL A 139 -7.98 17.94 -4.56
CA VAL A 139 -6.72 18.23 -5.26
C VAL A 139 -5.82 19.18 -4.44
N GLU A 140 -6.45 20.14 -3.76
CA GLU A 140 -5.74 21.13 -2.95
C GLU A 140 -4.95 20.52 -1.80
N ASP A 141 -5.37 19.36 -1.30
CA ASP A 141 -4.74 18.69 -0.16
C ASP A 141 -3.62 17.73 -0.56
N VAL A 142 -3.35 17.54 -1.84
CA VAL A 142 -2.39 16.51 -2.30
C VAL A 142 -0.94 16.84 -1.95
N HIS A 143 -0.58 18.12 -1.93
CA HIS A 143 0.74 18.62 -1.52
C HIS A 143 1.93 17.86 -2.15
N LEU A 144 1.97 17.73 -3.49
CA LEU A 144 3.01 16.98 -4.21
C LEU A 144 4.44 17.39 -3.87
N LYS A 145 4.67 18.67 -3.49
CA LYS A 145 5.99 19.14 -3.02
C LYS A 145 6.51 18.40 -1.79
N ALA A 146 5.63 17.75 -1.03
CA ALA A 146 6.06 16.94 0.12
C ALA A 146 6.92 15.74 -0.31
N ILE A 147 6.80 15.27 -1.56
CA ILE A 147 7.70 14.23 -2.10
C ILE A 147 9.14 14.73 -2.09
N SER A 148 9.40 15.93 -2.64
CA SER A 148 10.75 16.54 -2.62
C SER A 148 11.22 16.81 -1.20
N TYR A 149 10.34 17.34 -0.35
CA TYR A 149 10.68 17.63 1.04
C TYR A 149 11.09 16.36 1.82
N LEU A 150 10.39 15.25 1.65
CA LEU A 150 10.75 13.98 2.29
C LEU A 150 12.08 13.41 1.77
N LYS A 151 12.39 13.63 0.49
CA LYS A 151 13.69 13.25 -0.09
C LYS A 151 14.85 14.08 0.49
N GLU A 152 14.62 15.35 0.80
CA GLU A 152 15.62 16.21 1.45
C GLU A 152 15.78 15.87 2.94
N LEU A 153 14.69 15.43 3.58
CA LEU A 153 14.64 15.12 5.01
C LEU A 153 15.31 13.80 5.36
N SER A 154 15.35 12.84 4.45
CA SER A 154 15.74 11.46 4.75
C SER A 154 16.62 10.84 3.67
N SER A 155 17.35 9.77 4.03
CA SER A 155 18.11 8.93 3.10
C SER A 155 17.24 7.91 2.35
N PHE A 156 15.92 7.83 2.66
CA PHE A 156 15.03 6.83 2.08
C PHE A 156 14.57 7.21 0.68
N PRO A 157 14.32 6.23 -0.21
CA PRO A 157 13.49 6.43 -1.38
C PRO A 157 12.11 6.95 -0.97
N VAL A 158 11.50 7.80 -1.81
CA VAL A 158 10.17 8.36 -1.54
C VAL A 158 9.24 8.08 -2.69
N GLY A 159 8.22 7.29 -2.41
CA GLY A 159 7.13 7.02 -3.32
C GLY A 159 5.90 7.92 -3.05
N PHE A 160 4.87 7.73 -3.85
CA PHE A 160 3.61 8.49 -3.78
C PHE A 160 2.40 7.58 -3.83
N LEU A 161 1.38 7.89 -3.01
CA LEU A 161 0.06 7.26 -3.07
C LEU A 161 -1.02 8.35 -3.03
N SER A 162 -1.97 8.30 -3.97
CA SER A 162 -3.06 9.27 -4.03
C SER A 162 -4.42 8.63 -3.75
N HIS A 163 -5.19 9.29 -2.88
CA HIS A 163 -6.63 9.07 -2.71
C HIS A 163 -7.46 10.04 -3.56
N CYS A 164 -6.81 11.03 -4.18
CA CYS A 164 -7.50 12.03 -4.99
C CYS A 164 -8.17 11.40 -6.21
N LYS A 165 -9.39 11.86 -6.49
CA LYS A 165 -10.18 11.40 -7.65
C LYS A 165 -9.60 11.81 -8.99
N ASN A 166 -8.90 12.94 -9.02
CA ASN A 166 -8.39 13.50 -10.25
C ASN A 166 -7.14 12.74 -10.72
N PRO A 167 -7.20 12.05 -11.86
CA PRO A 167 -6.06 11.29 -12.39
C PRO A 167 -4.84 12.16 -12.70
N MET A 168 -5.06 13.44 -13.00
CA MET A 168 -3.98 14.36 -13.31
C MET A 168 -2.99 14.52 -12.16
N VAL A 169 -3.42 14.25 -10.91
CA VAL A 169 -2.54 14.24 -9.75
C VAL A 169 -1.45 13.16 -9.88
N ILE A 170 -1.80 11.97 -10.38
CA ILE A 170 -0.83 10.90 -10.61
C ILE A 170 0.16 11.31 -11.70
N TYR A 171 -0.32 11.84 -12.83
CA TYR A 171 0.58 12.31 -13.89
C TYR A 171 1.48 13.46 -13.43
N SER A 172 0.94 14.40 -12.65
CA SER A 172 1.71 15.52 -12.10
C SER A 172 2.77 15.06 -11.09
N SER A 173 2.50 13.98 -10.34
CA SER A 173 3.47 13.46 -9.37
C SER A 173 4.78 12.97 -10.00
N VAL A 174 4.75 12.56 -11.28
CA VAL A 174 5.94 12.12 -12.01
C VAL A 174 7.01 13.21 -12.07
N SER A 175 6.61 14.50 -12.11
CA SER A 175 7.56 15.63 -12.12
C SER A 175 8.36 15.76 -10.81
N PHE A 176 7.94 15.08 -9.74
CA PHE A 176 8.66 15.00 -8.46
C PHE A 176 9.47 13.72 -8.32
N GLU A 177 9.52 12.90 -9.38
CA GLU A 177 10.32 11.68 -9.48
C GLU A 177 10.15 10.74 -8.28
N PRO A 178 8.92 10.36 -7.89
CA PRO A 178 8.73 9.37 -6.84
C PRO A 178 9.37 8.04 -7.25
N SER A 179 9.96 7.32 -6.28
CA SER A 179 10.53 5.98 -6.53
C SER A 179 9.47 4.97 -6.92
N ASP A 180 8.27 5.13 -6.37
CA ASP A 180 7.14 4.23 -6.56
C ASP A 180 5.83 5.03 -6.59
N ILE A 181 4.85 4.54 -7.34
CA ILE A 181 3.51 5.13 -7.37
C ILE A 181 2.47 4.05 -7.06
N PHE A 182 1.71 4.26 -5.99
CA PHE A 182 0.59 3.42 -5.63
C PHE A 182 -0.71 4.06 -6.08
N ILE A 183 -1.56 3.28 -6.72
CA ILE A 183 -2.90 3.70 -7.15
C ILE A 183 -3.94 2.72 -6.64
N TYR A 184 -5.11 3.22 -6.29
CA TYR A 184 -6.27 2.38 -6.04
C TYR A 184 -6.91 1.97 -7.35
N VAL A 185 -7.30 0.71 -7.45
CA VAL A 185 -7.97 0.17 -8.64
C VAL A 185 -9.35 -0.37 -8.29
N THR A 186 -10.28 -0.30 -9.22
CA THR A 186 -11.60 -0.91 -9.12
C THR A 186 -11.90 -1.75 -10.36
N ALA A 187 -12.52 -2.89 -10.17
CA ALA A 187 -12.97 -3.74 -11.28
C ALA A 187 -14.38 -3.34 -11.79
N ASP A 188 -15.10 -2.52 -11.02
CA ASP A 188 -16.52 -2.22 -11.29
C ASP A 188 -16.83 -0.77 -10.88
N GLU A 189 -17.09 0.08 -11.86
CA GLU A 189 -17.39 1.51 -11.66
C GLU A 189 -18.75 1.75 -11.00
N GLU A 190 -19.67 0.78 -11.08
CA GLU A 190 -21.05 0.94 -10.61
C GLU A 190 -21.22 0.56 -9.13
N LYS A 191 -20.28 -0.16 -8.52
CA LYS A 191 -20.39 -0.58 -7.13
C LYS A 191 -19.79 0.42 -6.18
N LYS A 192 -20.62 0.96 -5.30
CA LYS A 192 -20.17 1.72 -4.13
C LYS A 192 -19.31 0.80 -3.23
N HIS A 193 -18.01 1.04 -3.20
CA HIS A 193 -17.12 0.38 -2.25
C HIS A 193 -17.23 1.07 -0.89
N PRO A 194 -17.27 0.33 0.23
CA PRO A 194 -17.37 0.93 1.57
C PRO A 194 -16.09 1.65 2.03
N SER A 195 -14.99 1.51 1.30
CA SER A 195 -13.74 2.23 1.51
C SER A 195 -13.65 3.43 0.55
N PRO A 196 -12.82 4.46 0.86
CA PRO A 196 -12.50 5.57 -0.05
C PRO A 196 -11.97 5.16 -1.44
N VAL A 197 -11.82 3.89 -1.70
CA VAL A 197 -11.55 3.27 -3.02
C VAL A 197 -12.63 3.54 -4.07
N LEU A 198 -13.57 4.44 -3.81
CA LEU A 198 -14.57 4.94 -4.78
C LEU A 198 -13.97 5.46 -6.11
N TYR A 199 -12.64 5.46 -6.21
CA TYR A 199 -11.91 6.11 -7.31
C TYR A 199 -10.82 5.24 -7.91
N GLY A 200 -10.83 3.96 -7.61
CA GLY A 200 -9.95 3.03 -8.29
C GLY A 200 -10.20 3.10 -9.80
N LYS A 201 -9.12 3.18 -10.56
CA LYS A 201 -9.16 3.14 -12.01
C LYS A 201 -9.14 1.72 -12.49
N LYS A 202 -9.72 1.46 -13.67
CA LYS A 202 -9.47 0.21 -14.36
C LYS A 202 -7.98 0.13 -14.68
N PRO A 203 -7.33 -1.03 -14.46
CA PRO A 203 -5.99 -1.24 -14.99
C PRO A 203 -6.07 -1.15 -16.51
N GLU A 204 -5.35 -0.23 -17.10
CA GLU A 204 -5.15 -0.12 -18.55
C GLU A 204 -3.95 -0.93 -18.99
#